data_7e0dc07240518f28e622dce7e65a2e26
#
_entry.id   7e0dc07240518f28e622dce7e65a2e26
#
_cell.length_a   1.000
_cell.length_b   1.000
_cell.length_c   1.000
_cell.angle_alpha   90.00
_cell.angle_beta   90.00
_cell.angle_gamma   90.00
#
_symmetry.space_group_name_H-M   'P 1'
#
loop_
_entity.id
_entity.type
_entity.pdbx_description
1 polymer ?
#
loop_
_entity_poly.entity_id
_entity_poly.type
_entity_poly.pdbx_seq_one_letter_code
_entity_poly.pdbx_strand_id
1 'polypeptide(L)'
;MGTFQDGGLEQNDPGNFALEEAAALFPHHEEPSLVVSLGTGSARLEKLSCVNHTRSLLQDGFIPRLVRAFKRSIGGTQSHRLRSLQRKERREQYFRVDTEFDGPEPELDNINMVEELKEAARAAILGSEELVRLPRVIVSELFIFELAEIPCRRSQLYTATIVCRLRANTSPFRKLMSQMKNNSSKFLLQGHALSGSIEDGSYFNKDGNFCKRITFEAQSRDSLISVQLQRGSLEPTSISGSPFTVRRLIEAQQLDCCFGRADHVPRKRKFSNDPTARKRQRT
;
A
#
# COMPACT_ATOMS: atom_id res chain seq x y z
N MET A 1 -1.12 -26.54 30.68
CA MET A 1 -0.13 -25.85 29.83
C MET A 1 -0.41 -26.27 28.39
N GLY A 2 -0.60 -25.33 27.47
CA GLY A 2 -0.77 -25.63 26.04
C GLY A 2 0.57 -26.02 25.43
N THR A 3 0.54 -26.91 24.43
CA THR A 3 1.69 -27.18 23.56
C THR A 3 1.78 -26.05 22.54
N PHE A 4 2.91 -25.36 22.49
CA PHE A 4 3.21 -24.36 21.46
C PHE A 4 3.95 -25.05 20.32
N GLN A 5 3.53 -24.76 19.09
CA GLN A 5 4.16 -25.26 17.87
C GLN A 5 4.67 -24.06 17.08
N ASP A 6 5.83 -24.22 16.41
CA ASP A 6 6.37 -23.19 15.53
C ASP A 6 5.43 -22.95 14.35
N GLY A 7 5.03 -21.71 14.16
CA GLY A 7 4.16 -21.30 13.04
C GLY A 7 4.76 -21.57 11.68
N GLY A 8 6.08 -21.61 11.53
CA GLY A 8 6.80 -21.97 10.31
C GLY A 8 6.52 -23.41 9.85
N LEU A 9 6.09 -24.28 10.76
CA LEU A 9 5.66 -25.65 10.43
C LEU A 9 4.32 -25.69 9.67
N GLU A 10 3.44 -24.72 9.90
CA GLU A 10 2.16 -24.60 9.20
C GLU A 10 2.23 -23.67 7.99
N GLN A 11 2.91 -22.53 8.17
CA GLN A 11 3.05 -21.55 7.08
C GLN A 11 4.37 -20.77 7.16
N ASN A 12 5.23 -21.02 6.21
CA ASN A 12 6.50 -20.31 6.06
C ASN A 12 6.33 -18.90 5.44
N ASP A 13 5.21 -18.64 4.75
CA ASP A 13 4.82 -17.31 4.27
C ASP A 13 3.56 -16.83 5.01
N PRO A 14 3.69 -15.94 6.02
CA PRO A 14 2.57 -15.45 6.81
C PRO A 14 1.71 -14.41 6.07
N GLY A 15 2.01 -14.09 4.80
CA GLY A 15 1.34 -13.05 4.04
C GLY A 15 -0.18 -13.23 3.93
N ASN A 16 -0.65 -14.48 3.86
CA ASN A 16 -2.08 -14.76 3.82
C ASN A 16 -2.77 -14.50 5.15
N PHE A 17 -2.19 -14.97 6.24
CA PHE A 17 -2.72 -14.70 7.57
C PHE A 17 -2.75 -13.21 7.85
N ALA A 18 -1.69 -12.49 7.47
CA ALA A 18 -1.67 -11.03 7.60
C ALA A 18 -2.80 -10.35 6.82
N LEU A 19 -3.16 -10.85 5.63
CA LEU A 19 -4.28 -10.33 4.86
C LEU A 19 -5.63 -10.67 5.48
N GLU A 20 -5.78 -11.88 6.02
CA GLU A 20 -7.00 -12.32 6.71
C GLU A 20 -7.21 -11.56 8.02
N GLU A 21 -6.18 -11.39 8.82
CA GLU A 21 -6.22 -10.58 10.04
C GLU A 21 -6.51 -9.10 9.73
N ALA A 22 -5.86 -8.54 8.70
CA ALA A 22 -6.15 -7.17 8.27
C ALA A 22 -7.63 -7.01 7.85
N ALA A 23 -8.18 -7.98 7.11
CA ALA A 23 -9.60 -7.95 6.73
C ALA A 23 -10.55 -8.09 7.93
N ALA A 24 -10.17 -8.88 8.94
CA ALA A 24 -10.95 -9.02 10.17
C ALA A 24 -10.91 -7.75 11.04
N LEU A 25 -9.73 -7.11 11.13
CA LEU A 25 -9.56 -5.87 11.91
C LEU A 25 -10.16 -4.64 11.20
N PHE A 26 -10.19 -4.64 9.88
CA PHE A 26 -10.67 -3.53 9.06
C PHE A 26 -11.74 -3.98 8.06
N PRO A 27 -12.92 -4.42 8.52
CA PRO A 27 -13.95 -5.02 7.65
C PRO A 27 -14.52 -4.09 6.58
N HIS A 28 -14.33 -2.77 6.75
CA HIS A 28 -14.77 -1.76 5.76
C HIS A 28 -13.74 -1.51 4.66
N HIS A 29 -12.54 -2.08 4.78
CA HIS A 29 -11.50 -2.00 3.77
C HIS A 29 -11.39 -3.34 3.03
N GLU A 30 -11.72 -3.35 1.75
CA GLU A 30 -11.71 -4.58 0.94
C GLU A 30 -10.32 -5.20 0.83
N GLU A 31 -9.28 -4.36 0.68
CA GLU A 31 -7.89 -4.80 0.51
C GLU A 31 -6.90 -3.74 1.01
N PRO A 32 -5.71 -4.16 1.48
CA PRO A 32 -4.65 -3.22 1.83
C PRO A 32 -4.11 -2.50 0.59
N SER A 33 -3.75 -1.25 0.73
CA SER A 33 -3.16 -0.45 -0.35
C SER A 33 -1.73 -0.89 -0.71
N LEU A 34 -1.01 -1.47 0.24
CA LEU A 34 0.35 -1.95 0.07
C LEU A 34 0.62 -3.18 0.94
N VAL A 35 1.20 -4.21 0.35
CA VAL A 35 1.70 -5.41 1.03
C VAL A 35 3.18 -5.58 0.71
N VAL A 36 4.01 -5.65 1.74
CA VAL A 36 5.43 -5.95 1.60
C VAL A 36 5.73 -7.26 2.32
N SER A 37 6.12 -8.27 1.58
CA SER A 37 6.52 -9.57 2.11
C SER A 37 8.05 -9.69 2.08
N LEU A 38 8.64 -9.96 3.25
CA LEU A 38 10.09 -10.14 3.40
C LEU A 38 10.38 -11.63 3.54
N GLY A 39 11.22 -12.16 2.65
CA GLY A 39 11.72 -13.52 2.73
C GLY A 39 13.06 -13.59 3.45
N THR A 40 13.41 -14.77 3.89
CA THR A 40 14.70 -15.08 4.51
C THR A 40 15.72 -15.65 3.52
N GLY A 41 15.31 -15.77 2.26
CA GLY A 41 16.08 -16.40 1.19
C GLY A 41 15.58 -17.80 0.86
N SER A 42 15.88 -18.23 -0.34
CA SER A 42 15.59 -19.57 -0.83
C SER A 42 16.74 -20.13 -1.68
N ALA A 43 16.98 -21.43 -1.60
CA ALA A 43 17.94 -22.07 -2.48
C ALA A 43 17.42 -21.98 -3.93
N ARG A 44 18.29 -21.55 -4.84
CA ARG A 44 18.02 -21.64 -6.26
C ARG A 44 17.83 -23.11 -6.61
N LEU A 45 16.59 -23.50 -6.91
CA LEU A 45 16.33 -24.81 -7.46
C LEU A 45 17.01 -24.86 -8.83
N GLU A 46 18.23 -25.38 -8.91
CA GLU A 46 18.74 -25.89 -10.17
C GLU A 46 17.61 -26.73 -10.75
N LYS A 47 17.24 -26.46 -12.00
CA LYS A 47 16.38 -27.37 -12.78
C LYS A 47 17.07 -28.71 -12.69
N LEU A 48 16.67 -29.52 -11.70
CA LEU A 48 17.10 -30.92 -11.60
C LEU A 48 16.70 -31.55 -12.92
N SER A 49 17.64 -31.56 -13.84
CA SER A 49 17.61 -32.52 -14.98
C SER A 49 17.26 -33.83 -14.33
N CYS A 50 16.22 -34.51 -14.86
CA CYS A 50 15.77 -35.79 -14.43
C CYS A 50 16.93 -36.81 -14.66
N VAL A 51 17.92 -36.78 -13.78
CA VAL A 51 18.87 -37.87 -13.65
C VAL A 51 18.14 -38.94 -12.89
N ASN A 52 17.89 -40.05 -13.57
CA ASN A 52 17.34 -41.28 -13.02
C ASN A 52 18.26 -41.77 -11.90
N HIS A 53 18.11 -41.23 -10.69
CA HIS A 53 18.74 -41.79 -9.51
C HIS A 53 18.01 -43.06 -9.15
N THR A 54 18.75 -44.19 -9.23
CA THR A 54 18.38 -45.45 -8.63
C THR A 54 17.82 -45.22 -7.24
N ARG A 55 16.53 -45.57 -7.05
CA ARG A 55 15.80 -45.39 -5.81
C ARG A 55 16.46 -46.13 -4.67
N SER A 56 17.15 -45.43 -3.78
CA SER A 56 17.64 -46.02 -2.53
C SER A 56 16.47 -46.16 -1.56
N LEU A 57 16.22 -47.34 -1.02
CA LEU A 57 15.17 -47.62 -0.02
C LEU A 57 15.27 -46.72 1.21
N LEU A 58 16.47 -46.25 1.55
CA LEU A 58 16.73 -45.33 2.65
C LEU A 58 16.26 -43.90 2.35
N GLN A 59 16.18 -43.48 1.09
CA GLN A 59 15.71 -42.14 0.68
C GLN A 59 14.21 -42.10 0.42
N ASP A 60 13.56 -43.27 0.27
CA ASP A 60 12.14 -43.39 -0.07
C ASP A 60 11.28 -43.86 1.11
N GLY A 61 11.84 -43.90 2.32
CA GLY A 61 11.14 -44.23 3.56
C GLY A 61 10.04 -43.22 3.91
N PHE A 62 9.13 -43.60 4.81
CA PHE A 62 8.00 -42.78 5.26
C PHE A 62 8.45 -41.39 5.78
N ILE A 63 9.52 -41.33 6.58
CA ILE A 63 10.04 -40.08 7.15
C ILE A 63 10.58 -39.13 6.06
N PRO A 64 11.44 -39.53 5.11
CA PRO A 64 11.85 -38.67 4.01
C PRO A 64 10.71 -38.21 3.10
N ARG A 65 9.69 -39.03 2.90
CA ARG A 65 8.48 -38.64 2.16
C ARG A 65 7.65 -37.62 2.94
N LEU A 66 7.49 -37.81 4.24
CA LEU A 66 6.81 -36.90 5.13
C LEU A 66 7.53 -35.54 5.16
N VAL A 67 8.84 -35.51 5.30
CA VAL A 67 9.67 -34.31 5.28
C VAL A 67 9.58 -33.59 3.92
N ARG A 68 9.59 -34.33 2.80
CA ARG A 68 9.42 -33.75 1.46
C ARG A 68 8.00 -33.23 1.22
N ALA A 69 6.97 -33.94 1.68
CA ALA A 69 5.58 -33.48 1.64
C ALA A 69 5.39 -32.23 2.50
N PHE A 70 6.02 -32.22 3.66
CA PHE A 70 6.05 -31.10 4.57
C PHE A 70 6.78 -29.89 3.97
N LYS A 71 7.99 -30.06 3.41
CA LYS A 71 8.70 -29.00 2.67
C LYS A 71 7.90 -28.47 1.47
N ARG A 72 7.14 -29.31 0.77
CA ARG A 72 6.24 -28.89 -0.30
C ARG A 72 5.03 -28.11 0.23
N SER A 73 4.49 -28.53 1.36
CA SER A 73 3.38 -27.81 2.03
C SER A 73 3.83 -26.45 2.53
N ILE A 74 5.04 -26.35 3.04
CA ILE A 74 5.64 -25.09 3.50
C ILE A 74 6.01 -24.17 2.33
N GLY A 75 6.54 -24.73 1.23
CA GLY A 75 7.00 -23.94 0.06
C GLY A 75 5.96 -23.68 -1.02
N GLY A 76 4.76 -24.24 -0.93
CA GLY A 76 3.90 -24.41 -2.10
C GLY A 76 2.57 -23.68 -2.16
N THR A 77 2.09 -23.10 -1.09
CA THR A 77 0.75 -22.48 -1.12
C THR A 77 0.81 -20.96 -1.11
N GLN A 78 1.29 -20.37 -2.21
CA GLN A 78 0.86 -19.00 -2.51
C GLN A 78 -0.65 -19.00 -2.64
N SER A 79 -1.36 -18.45 -1.66
CA SER A 79 -2.81 -18.45 -1.69
C SER A 79 -3.32 -17.68 -2.91
N HIS A 80 -4.55 -17.95 -3.25
CA HIS A 80 -5.25 -17.29 -4.34
C HIS A 80 -5.30 -15.75 -4.14
N ARG A 81 -5.30 -15.26 -2.91
CA ARG A 81 -5.29 -13.83 -2.57
C ARG A 81 -3.95 -13.16 -2.90
N LEU A 82 -2.83 -13.74 -2.47
CA LEU A 82 -1.50 -13.22 -2.84
C LEU A 82 -1.28 -13.25 -4.35
N ARG A 83 -1.72 -14.33 -5.04
CA ARG A 83 -1.68 -14.39 -6.51
C ARG A 83 -2.54 -13.33 -7.17
N SER A 84 -3.67 -12.94 -6.58
CA SER A 84 -4.51 -11.87 -7.12
C SER A 84 -3.85 -10.50 -7.02
N LEU A 85 -3.07 -10.24 -5.95
CA LEU A 85 -2.29 -9.02 -5.78
C LEU A 85 -1.07 -8.96 -6.72
N GLN A 86 -0.56 -10.10 -7.16
CA GLN A 86 0.54 -10.19 -8.12
C GLN A 86 0.11 -9.96 -9.58
N ARG A 87 -1.20 -9.86 -9.87
CA ARG A 87 -1.69 -9.57 -11.22
C ARG A 87 -1.15 -8.22 -11.70
N LYS A 88 -0.94 -8.10 -13.03
CA LYS A 88 -0.36 -6.91 -13.68
C LYS A 88 -1.00 -5.58 -13.25
N GLU A 89 -2.32 -5.61 -12.99
CA GLU A 89 -3.12 -4.45 -12.59
C GLU A 89 -2.82 -3.97 -11.16
N ARG A 90 -2.20 -4.81 -10.31
CA ARG A 90 -1.94 -4.54 -8.90
C ARG A 90 -0.47 -4.69 -8.50
N ARG A 91 0.44 -4.68 -9.47
CA ARG A 91 1.89 -4.79 -9.22
C ARG A 91 2.44 -3.73 -8.28
N GLU A 92 1.77 -2.60 -8.17
CA GLU A 92 2.16 -1.52 -7.25
C GLU A 92 1.75 -1.78 -5.79
N GLN A 93 0.94 -2.80 -5.54
CA GLN A 93 0.39 -3.10 -4.21
C GLN A 93 1.08 -4.26 -3.50
N TYR A 94 1.82 -5.09 -4.21
CA TYR A 94 2.52 -6.24 -3.63
C TYR A 94 3.98 -6.26 -4.02
N PHE A 95 4.84 -6.31 -3.00
CA PHE A 95 6.29 -6.43 -3.14
C PHE A 95 6.76 -7.64 -2.35
N ARG A 96 7.48 -8.55 -3.01
CA ARG A 96 8.22 -9.63 -2.35
C ARG A 96 9.70 -9.30 -2.41
N VAL A 97 10.30 -9.12 -1.25
CA VAL A 97 11.74 -8.95 -1.10
C VAL A 97 12.31 -10.27 -0.63
N ASP A 98 13.03 -10.94 -1.50
CA ASP A 98 13.63 -12.25 -1.22
C ASP A 98 15.00 -12.36 -1.91
N THR A 99 15.84 -13.29 -1.45
CA THR A 99 17.17 -13.54 -2.01
C THR A 99 17.26 -15.01 -2.42
N GLU A 100 17.79 -15.28 -3.59
CA GLU A 100 18.13 -16.62 -4.02
C GLU A 100 19.59 -16.92 -3.69
N PHE A 101 19.84 -18.06 -3.04
CA PHE A 101 21.19 -18.55 -2.77
C PHE A 101 21.68 -19.48 -3.88
N ASP A 102 22.94 -19.31 -4.27
CA ASP A 102 23.61 -20.28 -5.14
C ASP A 102 24.11 -21.44 -4.27
N GLY A 103 23.32 -22.51 -4.21
CA GLY A 103 23.64 -23.70 -3.41
C GLY A 103 22.51 -24.10 -2.44
N PRO A 104 22.76 -25.05 -1.54
CA PRO A 104 21.77 -25.50 -0.56
C PRO A 104 21.49 -24.39 0.46
N GLU A 105 20.29 -24.40 1.01
CA GLU A 105 19.95 -23.51 2.14
C GLU A 105 20.92 -23.76 3.30
N PRO A 106 21.49 -22.70 3.90
CA PRO A 106 22.36 -22.85 5.06
C PRO A 106 21.58 -23.42 6.25
N GLU A 107 22.27 -24.15 7.10
CA GLU A 107 21.71 -24.63 8.36
C GLU A 107 21.38 -23.44 9.28
N LEU A 108 20.30 -23.54 10.05
CA LEU A 108 19.78 -22.45 10.88
C LEU A 108 20.75 -21.95 11.95
N ASP A 109 21.68 -22.79 12.39
CA ASP A 109 22.68 -22.52 13.41
C ASP A 109 24.08 -22.22 12.84
N ASN A 110 24.21 -22.16 11.53
CA ASN A 110 25.49 -21.88 10.86
C ASN A 110 25.85 -20.39 10.88
N ILE A 111 26.33 -19.92 12.03
CA ILE A 111 26.74 -18.52 12.24
C ILE A 111 27.88 -18.06 11.33
N ASN A 112 28.68 -18.99 10.77
CA ASN A 112 29.81 -18.64 9.90
C ASN A 112 29.34 -18.10 8.54
N MET A 113 28.11 -18.39 8.12
CA MET A 113 27.54 -17.94 6.85
C MET A 113 26.91 -16.52 6.94
N VAL A 114 26.81 -15.95 8.13
CA VAL A 114 26.06 -14.69 8.34
C VAL A 114 26.58 -13.55 7.47
N GLU A 115 27.89 -13.37 7.37
CA GLU A 115 28.45 -12.28 6.57
C GLU A 115 28.27 -12.53 5.07
N GLU A 116 28.43 -13.75 4.61
CA GLU A 116 28.17 -14.13 3.21
C GLU A 116 26.71 -13.91 2.84
N LEU A 117 25.77 -14.31 3.71
CA LEU A 117 24.32 -14.08 3.53
C LEU A 117 23.97 -12.60 3.49
N LYS A 118 24.62 -11.78 4.33
CA LYS A 118 24.44 -10.31 4.29
C LYS A 118 24.92 -9.71 2.97
N GLU A 119 26.06 -10.13 2.46
CA GLU A 119 26.56 -9.65 1.18
C GLU A 119 25.68 -10.11 0.01
N ALA A 120 25.22 -11.35 0.01
CA ALA A 120 24.28 -11.87 -0.97
C ALA A 120 22.95 -11.06 -0.95
N ALA A 121 22.41 -10.79 0.24
CA ALA A 121 21.22 -9.97 0.40
C ALA A 121 21.45 -8.52 -0.10
N ARG A 122 22.58 -7.90 0.23
CA ARG A 122 22.93 -6.57 -0.27
C ARG A 122 23.03 -6.53 -1.79
N ALA A 123 23.67 -7.52 -2.39
CA ALA A 123 23.77 -7.63 -3.84
C ALA A 123 22.42 -7.79 -4.52
N ALA A 124 21.55 -8.63 -3.97
CA ALA A 124 20.19 -8.83 -4.44
C ALA A 124 19.35 -7.54 -4.34
N ILE A 125 19.49 -6.79 -3.22
CA ILE A 125 18.82 -5.51 -3.00
C ILE A 125 19.26 -4.48 -4.04
N LEU A 126 20.56 -4.34 -4.27
CA LEU A 126 21.10 -3.36 -5.21
C LEU A 126 20.72 -3.64 -6.67
N GLY A 127 20.51 -4.90 -7.03
CA GLY A 127 20.11 -5.35 -8.37
C GLY A 127 18.59 -5.38 -8.62
N SER A 128 17.77 -5.19 -7.59
CA SER A 128 16.32 -5.33 -7.70
C SER A 128 15.62 -4.05 -8.14
N GLU A 129 14.99 -4.07 -9.31
CA GLU A 129 14.13 -2.98 -9.77
C GLU A 129 12.93 -2.74 -8.83
N GLU A 130 12.39 -3.81 -8.25
CA GLU A 130 11.27 -3.74 -7.29
C GLU A 130 11.66 -2.96 -6.04
N LEU A 131 12.89 -3.15 -5.55
CA LEU A 131 13.39 -2.45 -4.37
C LEU A 131 13.73 -0.97 -4.64
N VAL A 132 14.04 -0.61 -5.88
CA VAL A 132 14.13 0.80 -6.30
C VAL A 132 12.73 1.43 -6.36
N ARG A 133 11.71 0.67 -6.72
CA ARG A 133 10.32 1.13 -6.83
C ARG A 133 9.62 1.23 -5.47
N LEU A 134 9.84 0.28 -4.57
CA LEU A 134 9.17 0.20 -3.27
C LEU A 134 9.23 1.50 -2.44
N PRO A 135 10.37 2.19 -2.25
CA PRO A 135 10.39 3.46 -1.54
C PRO A 135 9.53 4.56 -2.17
N ARG A 136 9.37 4.55 -3.51
CA ARG A 136 8.51 5.51 -4.21
C ARG A 136 7.04 5.25 -3.88
N VAL A 137 6.63 3.98 -3.90
CA VAL A 137 5.27 3.57 -3.54
C VAL A 137 4.99 3.89 -2.07
N ILE A 138 5.89 3.54 -1.14
CA ILE A 138 5.74 3.87 0.29
C ILE A 138 5.55 5.38 0.50
N VAL A 139 6.33 6.21 -0.19
CA VAL A 139 6.18 7.67 -0.08
C VAL A 139 4.83 8.13 -0.63
N SER A 140 4.37 7.58 -1.75
CA SER A 140 3.08 7.94 -2.33
C SER A 140 1.91 7.51 -1.45
N GLU A 141 2.02 6.37 -0.76
CA GLU A 141 1.03 5.87 0.21
C GLU A 141 0.89 6.76 1.47
N LEU A 142 1.83 7.68 1.71
CA LEU A 142 1.69 8.67 2.78
C LEU A 142 0.66 9.77 2.45
N PHE A 143 0.21 9.87 1.21
CA PHE A 143 -0.76 10.87 0.79
C PHE A 143 -2.12 10.24 0.55
N ILE A 144 -3.15 10.93 1.04
CA ILE A 144 -4.56 10.52 0.95
C ILE A 144 -5.33 11.60 0.21
N PHE A 145 -6.34 11.20 -0.54
CA PHE A 145 -7.23 12.06 -1.28
C PHE A 145 -8.63 12.05 -0.67
N GLU A 146 -9.14 13.19 -0.27
CA GLU A 146 -10.43 13.33 0.40
C GLU A 146 -11.26 14.45 -0.23
N LEU A 147 -12.57 14.28 -0.29
CA LEU A 147 -13.47 15.36 -0.66
C LEU A 147 -13.49 16.41 0.47
N ALA A 148 -13.26 17.67 0.12
CA ALA A 148 -13.25 18.77 1.08
C ALA A 148 -14.67 19.23 1.47
N GLU A 149 -15.66 18.93 0.63
CA GLU A 149 -17.04 19.35 0.80
C GLU A 149 -18.00 18.25 0.37
N ILE A 150 -19.24 18.29 0.89
CA ILE A 150 -20.30 17.40 0.43
C ILE A 150 -20.62 17.78 -1.00
N PRO A 151 -20.51 16.86 -1.96
CA PRO A 151 -20.81 17.17 -3.34
C PRO A 151 -22.29 17.53 -3.54
N CYS A 152 -22.56 18.62 -4.26
CA CYS A 152 -23.89 18.91 -4.71
C CYS A 152 -24.34 17.82 -5.70
N ARG A 153 -25.61 17.36 -5.60
CA ARG A 153 -26.12 16.26 -6.44
C ARG A 153 -26.08 16.54 -7.95
N ARG A 154 -26.10 17.81 -8.34
CA ARG A 154 -26.13 18.25 -9.74
C ARG A 154 -24.84 18.85 -10.23
N SER A 155 -23.82 18.97 -9.38
CA SER A 155 -22.53 19.53 -9.75
C SER A 155 -21.62 18.45 -10.32
N GLN A 156 -20.95 18.78 -11.40
CA GLN A 156 -19.82 18.00 -11.93
C GLN A 156 -18.48 18.55 -11.40
N LEU A 157 -18.51 19.68 -10.69
CA LEU A 157 -17.35 20.31 -10.08
C LEU A 157 -17.24 19.89 -8.62
N TYR A 158 -16.08 19.37 -8.24
CA TYR A 158 -15.79 18.85 -6.92
C TYR A 158 -14.58 19.54 -6.33
N THR A 159 -14.60 19.71 -5.01
CA THR A 159 -13.45 20.21 -4.24
C THR A 159 -12.92 19.08 -3.38
N ALA A 160 -11.62 18.85 -3.46
CA ALA A 160 -10.93 17.81 -2.68
C ALA A 160 -9.63 18.33 -2.08
N THR A 161 -9.04 17.57 -1.20
CA THR A 161 -7.75 17.84 -0.59
C THR A 161 -6.85 16.62 -0.68
N ILE A 162 -5.57 16.85 -0.97
CA ILE A 162 -4.52 15.86 -0.75
C ILE A 162 -3.91 16.19 0.61
N VAL A 163 -3.94 15.21 1.53
CA VAL A 163 -3.39 15.34 2.88
C VAL A 163 -2.26 14.33 3.10
N CYS A 164 -1.33 14.63 3.98
CA CYS A 164 -0.25 13.73 4.37
C CYS A 164 -0.56 13.05 5.70
N ARG A 165 -0.32 11.75 5.80
CA ARG A 165 -0.49 10.96 7.04
C ARG A 165 0.51 11.36 8.14
N LEU A 166 1.64 11.95 7.77
CA LEU A 166 2.62 12.40 8.74
C LEU A 166 2.19 13.75 9.33
N ARG A 167 2.28 13.85 10.66
CA ARG A 167 1.94 15.09 11.37
C ARG A 167 3.00 16.17 11.12
N ALA A 168 2.56 17.42 10.98
CA ALA A 168 3.44 18.58 10.97
C ALA A 168 4.40 18.57 12.18
N ASN A 169 5.52 19.24 12.04
CA ASN A 169 6.57 19.39 13.07
C ASN A 169 7.27 18.10 13.53
N THR A 170 6.94 16.93 12.96
CA THR A 170 7.70 15.70 13.21
C THR A 170 8.96 15.63 12.33
N SER A 171 10.01 14.97 12.83
CA SER A 171 11.25 14.78 12.06
C SER A 171 11.00 14.04 10.73
N PRO A 172 10.21 12.95 10.67
CA PRO A 172 9.87 12.29 9.41
C PRO A 172 9.17 13.20 8.41
N PHE A 173 8.23 14.05 8.88
CA PHE A 173 7.51 14.98 8.01
C PHE A 173 8.47 16.01 7.40
N ARG A 174 9.33 16.63 8.22
CA ARG A 174 10.31 17.61 7.73
C ARG A 174 11.27 16.99 6.71
N LYS A 175 11.75 15.77 6.97
CA LYS A 175 12.62 15.03 6.05
C LYS A 175 11.90 14.73 4.73
N LEU A 176 10.64 14.29 4.78
CA LEU A 176 9.81 14.05 3.60
C LEU A 176 9.64 15.33 2.78
N MET A 177 9.24 16.44 3.39
CA MET A 177 9.06 17.73 2.70
C MET A 177 10.34 18.22 2.05
N SER A 178 11.48 18.12 2.75
CA SER A 178 12.80 18.45 2.19
C SER A 178 13.14 17.59 0.97
N GLN A 179 12.91 16.28 1.05
CA GLN A 179 13.13 15.38 -0.10
C GLN A 179 12.21 15.69 -1.28
N MET A 180 10.94 15.98 -1.03
CA MET A 180 9.99 16.34 -2.08
C MET A 180 10.38 17.65 -2.76
N LYS A 181 10.85 18.64 -2.02
CA LYS A 181 11.38 19.89 -2.54
C LYS A 181 12.61 19.64 -3.41
N ASN A 182 13.62 18.95 -2.87
CA ASN A 182 14.88 18.67 -3.58
C ASN A 182 14.67 17.87 -4.88
N ASN A 183 13.64 17.05 -4.94
CA ASN A 183 13.29 16.26 -6.12
C ASN A 183 12.26 16.97 -7.04
N SER A 184 11.94 18.24 -6.81
CA SER A 184 10.92 18.97 -7.57
C SER A 184 9.63 18.15 -7.74
N SER A 185 9.17 17.57 -6.63
CA SER A 185 8.01 16.69 -6.62
C SER A 185 6.72 17.43 -6.89
N LYS A 186 5.83 16.85 -7.69
CA LYS A 186 4.51 17.43 -8.02
C LYS A 186 3.43 16.36 -8.00
N PHE A 187 2.21 16.79 -7.71
CA PHE A 187 1.04 15.92 -7.86
C PHE A 187 0.46 16.06 -9.25
N LEU A 188 -0.01 14.95 -9.78
CA LEU A 188 -0.73 14.88 -11.05
C LEU A 188 -2.17 14.47 -10.77
N LEU A 189 -3.11 15.14 -11.42
CA LEU A 189 -4.51 14.76 -11.46
C LEU A 189 -4.86 14.42 -12.92
N GLN A 190 -5.30 13.20 -13.17
CA GLN A 190 -5.57 12.71 -14.53
C GLN A 190 -4.38 12.92 -15.51
N GLY A 191 -3.13 12.76 -14.99
CA GLY A 191 -1.91 12.99 -15.76
C GLY A 191 -1.47 14.45 -15.89
N HIS A 192 -2.28 15.41 -15.45
CA HIS A 192 -1.96 16.85 -15.51
C HIS A 192 -1.38 17.34 -14.19
N ALA A 193 -0.28 18.10 -14.23
CA ALA A 193 0.35 18.63 -13.05
C ALA A 193 -0.57 19.66 -12.35
N LEU A 194 -0.72 19.50 -11.03
CA LEU A 194 -1.44 20.47 -10.22
C LEU A 194 -0.62 21.76 -10.06
N SER A 195 -1.32 22.89 -10.02
CA SER A 195 -0.70 24.21 -9.81
C SER A 195 -0.09 24.35 -8.42
N GLY A 196 0.89 25.25 -8.29
CA GLY A 196 1.63 25.52 -7.07
C GLY A 196 2.74 24.52 -6.79
N SER A 197 3.53 24.79 -5.77
CA SER A 197 4.66 23.94 -5.35
C SER A 197 4.68 23.78 -3.82
N ILE A 198 5.51 22.86 -3.37
CA ILE A 198 5.77 22.69 -1.93
C ILE A 198 6.52 23.91 -1.37
N GLU A 199 7.22 24.65 -2.24
CA GLU A 199 8.06 25.79 -1.88
C GLU A 199 7.26 27.05 -1.56
N ASP A 200 6.15 27.28 -2.26
CA ASP A 200 5.33 28.50 -2.12
C ASP A 200 4.40 28.46 -0.90
N GLY A 201 4.45 27.40 -0.10
CA GLY A 201 3.61 27.23 1.08
C GLY A 201 2.13 26.98 0.79
N SER A 202 1.70 26.97 -0.48
CA SER A 202 0.30 26.78 -0.88
C SER A 202 -0.26 25.40 -0.53
N TYR A 203 0.63 24.47 -0.19
CA TYR A 203 0.30 23.09 0.16
C TYR A 203 0.12 22.87 1.68
N PHE A 204 0.12 23.94 2.47
CA PHE A 204 0.02 23.82 3.91
C PHE A 204 -1.19 24.57 4.45
N ASN A 205 -1.83 24.00 5.47
CA ASN A 205 -2.88 24.68 6.20
C ASN A 205 -2.28 25.61 7.28
N LYS A 206 -3.15 26.32 8.01
CA LYS A 206 -2.73 27.25 9.08
C LYS A 206 -1.95 26.59 10.22
N ASP A 207 -2.15 25.28 10.41
CA ASP A 207 -1.50 24.48 11.45
C ASP A 207 -0.18 23.85 10.96
N GLY A 208 0.26 24.17 9.73
CA GLY A 208 1.46 23.66 9.11
C GLY A 208 1.36 22.21 8.62
N ASN A 209 0.16 21.61 8.62
CA ASN A 209 -0.05 20.28 8.05
C ASN A 209 -0.15 20.39 6.52
N PHE A 210 0.38 19.39 5.83
CA PHE A 210 0.23 19.28 4.38
C PHE A 210 -1.24 19.09 4.01
N CYS A 211 -1.80 20.00 3.22
CA CYS A 211 -3.20 20.03 2.85
C CYS A 211 -3.38 20.79 1.52
N LYS A 212 -3.12 20.10 0.40
CA LYS A 212 -3.29 20.70 -0.93
C LYS A 212 -4.75 20.63 -1.36
N ARG A 213 -5.42 21.78 -1.39
CA ARG A 213 -6.80 21.91 -1.90
C ARG A 213 -6.78 21.99 -3.43
N ILE A 214 -7.67 21.22 -4.06
CA ILE A 214 -7.83 21.15 -5.52
C ILE A 214 -9.32 21.19 -5.89
N THR A 215 -9.58 21.67 -7.10
CA THR A 215 -10.92 21.61 -7.71
C THR A 215 -10.79 20.83 -9.00
N PHE A 216 -11.72 19.91 -9.25
CA PHE A 216 -11.71 19.04 -10.43
C PHE A 216 -13.12 18.77 -10.94
N GLU A 217 -13.21 18.41 -12.21
CA GLU A 217 -14.44 18.00 -12.85
C GLU A 217 -14.49 16.49 -13.03
N ALA A 218 -15.66 15.90 -12.83
CA ALA A 218 -15.93 14.51 -13.15
C ALA A 218 -17.30 14.40 -13.83
N GLN A 219 -17.36 13.72 -14.96
CA GLN A 219 -18.59 13.55 -15.75
C GLN A 219 -19.68 12.82 -14.97
N SER A 220 -19.29 11.86 -14.12
CA SER A 220 -20.19 11.13 -13.26
C SER A 220 -19.52 10.83 -11.92
N ARG A 221 -20.31 10.42 -10.91
CA ARG A 221 -19.77 9.98 -9.62
C ARG A 221 -18.97 8.67 -9.70
N ASP A 222 -19.12 7.93 -10.78
CA ASP A 222 -18.44 6.66 -11.03
C ASP A 222 -17.22 6.81 -11.97
N SER A 223 -16.97 8.01 -12.48
CA SER A 223 -15.77 8.30 -13.27
C SER A 223 -14.52 8.10 -12.43
N LEU A 224 -13.52 7.40 -12.99
CA LEU A 224 -12.25 7.17 -12.34
C LEU A 224 -11.41 8.46 -12.30
N ILE A 225 -10.86 8.75 -11.14
CA ILE A 225 -10.02 9.91 -10.87
C ILE A 225 -8.66 9.40 -10.45
N SER A 226 -7.66 9.58 -11.30
CA SER A 226 -6.28 9.20 -11.00
C SER A 226 -5.55 10.37 -10.34
N VAL A 227 -4.98 10.12 -9.16
CA VAL A 227 -4.11 11.06 -8.47
C VAL A 227 -2.76 10.38 -8.24
N GLN A 228 -1.70 11.02 -8.67
CA GLN A 228 -0.35 10.45 -8.65
C GLN A 228 0.66 11.45 -8.10
N LEU A 229 1.74 10.95 -7.53
CA LEU A 229 2.92 11.71 -7.12
C LEU A 229 4.05 11.44 -8.11
N GLN A 230 4.56 12.48 -8.72
CA GLN A 230 5.77 12.44 -9.56
C GLN A 230 6.94 13.07 -8.82
N ARG A 231 8.08 12.41 -8.78
CA ARG A 231 9.31 12.87 -8.13
C ARG A 231 10.39 13.08 -9.20
N GLY A 232 10.66 14.34 -9.52
CA GLY A 232 11.59 14.69 -10.61
C GLY A 232 11.15 14.13 -11.96
N SER A 233 12.06 13.45 -12.64
CA SER A 233 11.85 12.78 -13.92
C SER A 233 11.36 11.33 -13.81
N LEU A 234 11.16 10.82 -12.58
CA LEU A 234 10.72 9.44 -12.36
C LEU A 234 9.26 9.25 -12.80
N GLU A 235 8.89 8.01 -13.09
CA GLU A 235 7.51 7.66 -13.39
C GLU A 235 6.58 8.04 -12.23
N PRO A 236 5.40 8.60 -12.54
CA PRO A 236 4.40 8.91 -11.53
C PRO A 236 3.92 7.65 -10.81
N THR A 237 3.73 7.75 -9.50
CA THR A 237 3.24 6.66 -8.66
C THR A 237 1.89 7.06 -8.06
N SER A 238 0.91 6.16 -8.09
CA SER A 238 -0.42 6.38 -7.52
C SER A 238 -0.33 6.67 -6.02
N ILE A 239 -1.08 7.64 -5.52
CA ILE A 239 -1.23 7.86 -4.09
C ILE A 239 -2.21 6.85 -3.48
N SER A 240 -2.26 6.78 -2.14
CA SER A 240 -3.07 5.80 -1.41
C SER A 240 -4.52 5.76 -1.91
N GLY A 241 -4.96 4.59 -2.37
CA GLY A 241 -6.31 4.34 -2.86
C GLY A 241 -6.63 4.83 -4.28
N SER A 242 -5.69 5.49 -4.99
CA SER A 242 -5.89 5.89 -6.39
C SER A 242 -5.87 4.67 -7.33
N PRO A 243 -6.74 4.61 -8.37
CA PRO A 243 -7.73 5.61 -8.77
C PRO A 243 -9.00 5.59 -7.90
N PHE A 244 -9.63 6.75 -7.76
CA PHE A 244 -10.85 6.96 -6.97
C PHE A 244 -12.09 7.09 -7.84
N THR A 245 -13.28 6.92 -7.23
CA THR A 245 -14.53 7.46 -7.75
C THR A 245 -15.14 8.40 -6.70
N VAL A 246 -15.87 9.40 -7.14
CA VAL A 246 -16.58 10.33 -6.21
C VAL A 246 -17.53 9.55 -5.30
N ARG A 247 -18.21 8.51 -5.82
CA ARG A 247 -19.09 7.64 -5.04
C ARG A 247 -18.33 6.99 -3.89
N ARG A 248 -17.19 6.35 -4.18
CA ARG A 248 -16.38 5.66 -3.18
C ARG A 248 -15.80 6.61 -2.12
N LEU A 249 -15.43 7.83 -2.52
CA LEU A 249 -14.98 8.88 -1.58
C LEU A 249 -16.13 9.33 -0.66
N ILE A 250 -17.36 9.48 -1.18
CA ILE A 250 -18.53 9.82 -0.37
C ILE A 250 -18.79 8.72 0.67
N GLU A 251 -18.79 7.47 0.25
CA GLU A 251 -19.01 6.30 1.11
C GLU A 251 -17.94 6.17 2.20
N ALA A 252 -16.67 6.22 1.81
CA ALA A 252 -15.53 6.11 2.73
C ALA A 252 -15.49 7.23 3.78
N GLN A 253 -15.88 8.46 3.38
CA GLN A 253 -15.94 9.61 4.27
C GLN A 253 -17.32 9.78 4.94
N GLN A 254 -18.28 8.88 4.69
CA GLN A 254 -19.66 8.91 5.23
C GLN A 254 -20.35 10.27 5.01
N LEU A 255 -20.10 10.91 3.86
CA LEU A 255 -20.61 12.25 3.58
C LEU A 255 -22.12 12.32 3.33
N ASP A 256 -22.75 11.21 3.04
CA ASP A 256 -24.19 11.03 2.82
C ASP A 256 -24.95 10.50 4.04
N CYS A 257 -24.24 10.18 5.14
CA CYS A 257 -24.85 9.71 6.37
C CYS A 257 -25.60 10.85 7.09
N CYS A 258 -26.81 10.55 7.56
CA CYS A 258 -27.65 11.51 8.29
C CYS A 258 -27.09 11.87 9.68
N PHE A 259 -26.38 10.91 10.31
CA PHE A 259 -25.82 11.05 11.66
C PHE A 259 -24.36 10.59 11.67
N GLY A 260 -23.51 11.32 12.39
CA GLY A 260 -22.14 10.90 12.69
C GLY A 260 -21.18 10.94 11.51
N ARG A 261 -20.93 12.13 10.98
CA ARG A 261 -19.87 12.30 9.98
C ARG A 261 -18.51 12.16 10.64
N ALA A 262 -17.62 11.39 10.03
CA ALA A 262 -16.20 11.39 10.36
C ALA A 262 -15.51 12.68 9.85
N ASP A 263 -16.05 13.84 10.18
CA ASP A 263 -15.44 15.12 9.83
C ASP A 263 -14.39 15.47 10.87
N HIS A 264 -13.13 15.44 10.48
CA HIS A 264 -12.02 15.92 11.31
C HIS A 264 -11.92 17.44 11.37
N VAL A 265 -12.78 18.16 10.66
CA VAL A 265 -12.83 19.63 10.65
C VAL A 265 -14.23 20.08 11.06
N PRO A 266 -14.39 20.82 12.18
CA PRO A 266 -15.68 21.37 12.54
C PRO A 266 -16.13 22.38 11.48
N ARG A 267 -17.09 22.01 10.64
CA ARG A 267 -17.71 22.94 9.68
C ARG A 267 -18.54 23.95 10.45
N LYS A 268 -18.11 25.21 10.47
CA LYS A 268 -18.98 26.31 10.85
C LYS A 268 -20.21 26.27 9.94
N ARG A 269 -21.40 25.97 10.51
CA ARG A 269 -22.66 26.10 9.80
C ARG A 269 -22.72 27.54 9.31
N LYS A 270 -22.68 27.79 8.01
CA LYS A 270 -23.10 29.06 7.44
C LYS A 270 -24.59 29.12 7.69
N PHE A 271 -25.00 29.83 8.71
CA PHE A 271 -26.36 30.28 8.81
C PHE A 271 -26.59 31.19 7.59
N SER A 272 -27.39 30.74 6.64
CA SER A 272 -27.87 31.59 5.58
C SER A 272 -28.81 32.58 6.27
N ASN A 273 -28.42 33.85 6.35
CA ASN A 273 -29.30 34.93 6.73
C ASN A 273 -30.27 35.25 5.58
N ASP A 274 -30.95 34.26 5.04
CA ASP A 274 -32.03 34.45 4.08
C ASP A 274 -33.32 34.64 4.86
N PRO A 275 -33.85 35.89 4.92
CA PRO A 275 -35.09 36.17 5.64
C PRO A 275 -36.32 35.51 5.06
N THR A 276 -36.25 34.96 3.83
CA THR A 276 -37.37 34.32 3.14
C THR A 276 -37.59 32.87 3.59
N ALA A 277 -36.59 32.21 4.20
CA ALA A 277 -36.72 30.83 4.69
C ALA A 277 -37.58 30.73 5.98
N ARG A 278 -37.80 31.80 6.71
CA ARG A 278 -38.61 31.83 7.96
C ARG A 278 -40.12 31.77 7.75
N LYS A 279 -40.62 32.03 6.54
CA LYS A 279 -42.09 32.05 6.27
C LYS A 279 -42.73 30.69 5.90
N ARG A 280 -41.94 29.64 5.67
CA ARG A 280 -42.45 28.31 5.23
C ARG A 280 -42.61 27.27 6.35
N GLN A 281 -42.38 27.65 7.62
CA GLN A 281 -42.51 26.71 8.75
C GLN A 281 -43.72 27.04 9.68
N ARG A 282 -44.65 27.86 9.22
CA ARG A 282 -45.85 28.22 9.98
C ARG A 282 -47.11 28.17 9.09
N THR A 283 -47.30 27.13 8.38
CA THR A 283 -48.62 26.71 7.82
C THR A 283 -48.70 25.19 7.87
#